data_9850b97c2fcd8392028a3558073acda3
#
_entry.id   9850b97c2fcd8392028a3558073acda3
#
_cell.length_a   1.000
_cell.length_b   1.000
_cell.length_c   1.000
_cell.angle_alpha   90.00
_cell.angle_beta   90.00
_cell.angle_gamma   90.00
#
_symmetry.space_group_name_H-M   'P 1'
#
loop_
_entity.id
_entity.type
_entity.pdbx_description
1 polymer ?
#
loop_
_entity_poly.entity_id
_entity_poly.type
_entity_poly.pdbx_seq_one_letter_code
_entity_poly.pdbx_strand_id
1 'polypeptide(L)'
;MKNLQIQFKKVYAPIDQKSILLNKLQKIYYVEFNLDMYMLKSRKKEIIALKQSFAYYLREFGFNLVEISEIIGVSQHGTVINALRNYNNYRNVKDELIMDISNRVERYFIKNC
;
A
#
# COMPACT_ATOMS: atom_id res chain seq x y z
N MET A 1 1.13 -12.67 -3.18
CA MET A 1 0.34 -11.83 -2.27
C MET A 1 -0.52 -12.62 -1.31
N LYS A 2 -1.27 -13.59 -1.82
CA LYS A 2 -2.15 -14.38 -0.94
C LYS A 2 -1.40 -15.08 0.18
N ASN A 3 -0.23 -15.64 -0.14
CA ASN A 3 0.57 -16.33 0.87
C ASN A 3 1.08 -15.39 1.95
N LEU A 4 1.52 -14.20 1.55
CA LEU A 4 1.97 -13.20 2.49
C LEU A 4 0.84 -12.80 3.43
N GLN A 5 -0.32 -12.51 2.88
CA GLN A 5 -1.48 -12.10 3.64
C GLN A 5 -1.92 -13.17 4.64
N ILE A 6 -1.95 -14.42 4.20
CA ILE A 6 -2.33 -15.54 5.04
C ILE A 6 -1.35 -15.71 6.19
N GLN A 7 -0.06 -15.59 5.92
CA GLN A 7 0.97 -15.71 6.95
C GLN A 7 0.78 -14.67 8.04
N PHE A 8 0.55 -13.43 7.67
CA PHE A 8 0.40 -12.36 8.66
C PHE A 8 -0.87 -12.51 9.47
N LYS A 9 -1.95 -12.95 8.86
CA LYS A 9 -3.18 -13.19 9.58
C LYS A 9 -3.02 -14.30 10.62
N LYS A 10 -2.29 -15.35 10.27
CA LYS A 10 -2.06 -16.48 11.19
C LYS A 10 -1.19 -16.09 12.37
N VAL A 11 -0.30 -15.17 12.18
CA VAL A 11 0.61 -14.76 13.24
C VAL A 11 -0.11 -13.85 14.25
N TYR A 12 -1.31 -13.36 13.92
CA TYR A 12 -2.01 -12.40 14.75
C TYR A 12 -1.11 -11.24 15.07
N ALA A 13 -0.62 -10.63 14.01
CA ALA A 13 0.42 -9.63 14.09
C ALA A 13 0.18 -8.63 15.23
N PRO A 14 0.99 -8.65 16.28
CA PRO A 14 0.94 -7.61 17.27
C PRO A 14 1.36 -6.28 16.63
N ILE A 15 1.20 -5.20 17.36
CA ILE A 15 1.53 -3.86 16.89
C ILE A 15 2.94 -3.82 16.29
N ASP A 16 3.87 -4.53 16.90
CA ASP A 16 5.27 -4.58 16.45
C ASP A 16 5.40 -5.09 15.02
N GLN A 17 4.62 -6.10 14.67
CA GLN A 17 4.69 -6.70 13.35
C GLN A 17 4.12 -5.79 12.29
N LYS A 18 3.06 -5.05 12.62
CA LYS A 18 2.52 -4.03 11.71
C LYS A 18 3.56 -2.94 11.44
N SER A 19 4.29 -2.53 12.47
CA SER A 19 5.35 -1.52 12.31
C SER A 19 6.45 -2.02 11.39
N ILE A 20 6.85 -3.28 11.52
CA ILE A 20 7.86 -3.88 10.65
C ILE A 20 7.36 -3.90 9.20
N LEU A 21 6.11 -4.27 8.98
CA LEU A 21 5.53 -4.30 7.65
C LEU A 21 5.44 -2.90 7.05
N LEU A 22 5.03 -1.92 7.85
CA LEU A 22 4.95 -0.55 7.40
C LEU A 22 6.33 -0.03 6.99
N ASN A 23 7.34 -0.26 7.82
CA ASN A 23 8.71 0.16 7.52
C ASN A 23 9.22 -0.49 6.25
N LYS A 24 8.95 -1.78 6.07
CA LYS A 24 9.35 -2.50 4.87
C LYS A 24 8.68 -1.91 3.63
N LEU A 25 7.38 -1.64 3.71
CA LEU A 25 6.64 -1.08 2.60
C LEU A 25 7.13 0.32 2.24
N GLN A 26 7.36 1.16 3.24
CA GLN A 26 7.91 2.50 3.02
C GLN A 26 9.26 2.43 2.32
N LYS A 27 10.11 1.51 2.74
CA LYS A 27 11.43 1.32 2.15
C LYS A 27 11.32 0.88 0.69
N ILE A 28 10.40 -0.03 0.39
CA ILE A 28 10.18 -0.48 -0.99
C ILE A 28 9.77 0.70 -1.87
N TYR A 29 8.83 1.52 -1.41
CA TYR A 29 8.38 2.67 -2.19
C TYR A 29 9.48 3.71 -2.36
N TYR A 30 10.34 3.89 -1.36
CA TYR A 30 11.47 4.79 -1.48
C TYR A 30 12.47 4.27 -2.51
N VAL A 31 12.82 2.99 -2.45
CA VAL A 31 13.82 2.40 -3.34
C VAL A 31 13.30 2.29 -4.78
N GLU A 32 12.07 1.82 -4.97
CA GLU A 32 11.53 1.56 -6.29
C GLU A 32 11.03 2.81 -6.99
N PHE A 33 10.44 3.73 -6.26
CA PHE A 33 9.75 4.86 -6.85
C PHE A 33 10.31 6.21 -6.40
N ASN A 34 11.35 6.19 -5.58
CA ASN A 34 11.90 7.41 -4.98
C ASN A 34 10.83 8.24 -4.27
N LEU A 35 9.86 7.55 -3.68
CA LEU A 35 8.72 8.20 -3.02
C LEU A 35 9.04 8.45 -1.55
N ASP A 36 9.10 9.72 -1.19
CA ASP A 36 9.16 10.14 0.20
C ASP A 36 7.72 10.33 0.70
N MET A 37 7.46 9.99 1.95
CA MET A 37 6.14 10.16 2.55
C MET A 37 5.63 11.59 2.46
N TYR A 38 6.52 12.57 2.45
CA TYR A 38 6.12 13.97 2.28
C TYR A 38 5.50 14.25 0.92
N MET A 39 5.83 13.45 -0.09
CA MET A 39 5.32 13.62 -1.45
C MET A 39 3.88 13.16 -1.61
N LEU A 40 3.33 12.48 -0.60
CA LEU A 40 1.96 11.98 -0.65
C LEU A 40 0.92 13.10 -0.77
N LYS A 41 1.32 14.33 -0.48
CA LYS A 41 0.43 15.49 -0.65
C LYS A 41 0.39 16.00 -2.08
N SER A 42 1.27 15.54 -2.95
CA SER A 42 1.29 15.94 -4.34
C SER A 42 0.07 15.43 -5.08
N ARG A 43 -0.40 16.20 -6.06
CA ARG A 43 -1.54 15.81 -6.90
C ARG A 43 -1.11 15.27 -8.26
N LYS A 44 0.17 15.00 -8.44
CA LYS A 44 0.64 14.37 -9.67
C LYS A 44 0.05 12.98 -9.79
N LYS A 45 -0.29 12.61 -11.02
CA LYS A 45 -0.97 11.33 -11.31
C LYS A 45 -0.19 10.14 -10.76
N GLU A 46 1.11 10.12 -10.94
CA GLU A 46 1.96 9.03 -10.47
C GLU A 46 1.96 8.94 -8.95
N ILE A 47 1.99 10.08 -8.28
CA ILE A 47 1.98 10.13 -6.82
C ILE A 47 0.63 9.67 -6.28
N ILE A 48 -0.44 10.08 -6.93
CA ILE A 48 -1.79 9.63 -6.55
C ILE A 48 -1.89 8.12 -6.68
N ALA A 49 -1.39 7.56 -7.79
CA ALA A 49 -1.40 6.12 -8.00
C ALA A 49 -0.57 5.39 -6.95
N LEU A 50 0.59 5.91 -6.61
CA LEU A 50 1.44 5.34 -5.57
C LEU A 50 0.77 5.38 -4.20
N LYS A 51 0.12 6.49 -3.90
CA LYS A 51 -0.62 6.66 -2.65
C LYS A 51 -1.77 5.66 -2.54
N GLN A 52 -2.51 5.47 -3.61
CA GLN A 52 -3.61 4.50 -3.64
C GLN A 52 -3.09 3.08 -3.45
N SER A 53 -1.99 2.73 -4.12
CA SER A 53 -1.40 1.40 -3.97
C SER A 53 -0.85 1.19 -2.56
N PHE A 54 -0.25 2.22 -1.98
CA PHE A 54 0.28 2.15 -0.62
C PHE A 54 -0.85 1.86 0.37
N ALA A 55 -1.96 2.59 0.25
CA ALA A 55 -3.15 2.36 1.08
C ALA A 55 -3.67 0.93 0.91
N TYR A 56 -3.71 0.44 -0.32
CA TYR A 56 -4.15 -0.91 -0.61
C TYR A 56 -3.30 -1.96 0.13
N TYR A 57 -1.99 -1.83 0.06
CA TYR A 57 -1.11 -2.80 0.73
C TYR A 57 -1.17 -2.70 2.24
N LEU A 58 -1.34 -1.50 2.79
CA LEU A 58 -1.57 -1.35 4.21
C LEU A 58 -2.83 -2.09 4.65
N ARG A 59 -3.89 -1.99 3.85
CA ARG A 59 -5.13 -2.70 4.14
C ARG A 59 -4.92 -4.21 4.10
N GLU A 60 -4.15 -4.68 3.12
CA GLU A 60 -3.82 -6.10 3.00
C GLU A 60 -3.02 -6.60 4.22
N PHE A 61 -2.21 -5.75 4.82
CA PHE A 61 -1.44 -6.10 6.01
C PHE A 61 -2.26 -6.03 7.30
N GLY A 62 -3.51 -5.60 7.23
CA GLY A 62 -4.39 -5.58 8.39
C GLY A 62 -4.54 -4.23 9.06
N PHE A 63 -4.04 -3.16 8.45
CA PHE A 63 -4.28 -1.81 8.98
C PHE A 63 -5.75 -1.43 8.78
N ASN A 64 -6.33 -0.77 9.77
CA ASN A 64 -7.69 -0.28 9.65
C ASN A 64 -7.72 1.08 8.95
N LEU A 65 -8.93 1.56 8.63
CA LEU A 65 -9.09 2.79 7.86
C LEU A 65 -8.53 4.01 8.59
N VAL A 66 -8.66 4.04 9.90
CA VAL A 66 -8.13 5.15 10.71
C VAL A 66 -6.60 5.18 10.63
N GLU A 67 -5.98 4.03 10.82
CA GLU A 67 -4.53 3.90 10.75
C GLU A 67 -4.01 4.30 9.37
N ILE A 68 -4.68 3.82 8.32
CA ILE A 68 -4.29 4.15 6.95
C ILE A 68 -4.39 5.65 6.71
N SER A 69 -5.49 6.28 7.14
CA SER A 69 -5.68 7.71 6.94
C SER A 69 -4.57 8.52 7.60
N GLU A 70 -4.16 8.13 8.79
CA GLU A 70 -3.07 8.79 9.50
C GLU A 70 -1.74 8.63 8.76
N ILE A 71 -1.46 7.42 8.30
CA ILE A 71 -0.20 7.11 7.60
C ILE A 71 -0.09 7.89 6.30
N ILE A 72 -1.15 7.93 5.51
CA ILE A 72 -1.10 8.63 4.22
C ILE A 72 -1.46 10.11 4.33
N GLY A 73 -1.76 10.59 5.53
CA GLY A 73 -1.93 12.01 5.78
C GLY A 73 -3.23 12.61 5.29
N VAL A 74 -4.32 11.84 5.32
CA VAL A 74 -5.64 12.36 4.97
C VAL A 74 -6.53 12.40 6.21
N SER A 75 -7.45 13.36 6.25
CA SER A 75 -8.27 13.59 7.43
C SER A 75 -9.58 12.80 7.43
N GLN A 76 -9.98 12.26 6.29
CA GLN A 76 -11.27 11.62 6.15
C GLN A 76 -11.15 10.18 5.70
N HIS A 77 -11.89 9.30 6.36
CA HIS A 77 -11.90 7.86 6.01
C HIS A 77 -12.47 7.63 4.62
N GLY A 78 -13.38 8.48 4.17
CA GLY A 78 -13.94 8.40 2.82
C GLY A 78 -12.87 8.50 1.75
N THR A 79 -11.84 9.30 1.99
CA THR A 79 -10.71 9.41 1.06
C THR A 79 -9.97 8.08 0.95
N VAL A 80 -9.78 7.38 2.07
CA VAL A 80 -9.14 6.06 2.07
C VAL A 80 -10.00 5.05 1.31
N ILE A 81 -11.29 5.04 1.57
CA ILE A 81 -12.24 4.14 0.92
C ILE A 81 -12.20 4.35 -0.60
N ASN A 82 -12.21 5.61 -1.04
CA ASN A 82 -12.13 5.94 -2.45
C ASN A 82 -10.80 5.51 -3.06
N ALA A 83 -9.72 5.71 -2.34
CA ALA A 83 -8.39 5.28 -2.81
C ALA A 83 -8.35 3.77 -3.03
N LEU A 84 -8.87 3.00 -2.08
CA LEU A 84 -8.91 1.54 -2.17
C LEU A 84 -9.79 1.09 -3.33
N ARG A 85 -10.94 1.71 -3.48
CA ARG A 85 -11.87 1.39 -4.57
C ARG A 85 -11.26 1.70 -5.93
N ASN A 86 -10.65 2.86 -6.07
CA ASN A 86 -10.04 3.27 -7.32
C ASN A 86 -8.89 2.35 -7.70
N TYR A 87 -8.03 2.03 -6.75
CA TYR A 87 -6.92 1.12 -7.00
C TYR A 87 -7.42 -0.25 -7.48
N ASN A 88 -8.44 -0.76 -6.81
CA ASN A 88 -9.04 -2.05 -7.15
C ASN A 88 -9.63 -2.02 -8.57
N ASN A 89 -10.33 -0.95 -8.91
CA ASN A 89 -10.90 -0.78 -10.24
C ASN A 89 -9.82 -0.72 -11.31
N TYR A 90 -8.74 0.03 -11.06
CA TYR A 90 -7.63 0.12 -12.01
C TYR A 90 -6.93 -1.22 -12.19
N ARG A 91 -6.80 -2.01 -11.12
CA ARG A 91 -6.25 -3.36 -11.24
C ARG A 91 -7.15 -4.26 -12.09
N ASN A 92 -8.45 -4.15 -11.91
CA ASN A 92 -9.41 -4.98 -12.66
C ASN A 92 -9.34 -4.70 -14.16
N VAL A 93 -9.12 -3.46 -14.56
CA VAL A 93 -8.98 -3.11 -15.98
C VAL A 93 -7.54 -3.17 -16.46
N LYS A 94 -6.62 -3.62 -15.60
CA LYS A 94 -5.20 -3.79 -15.93
C LYS A 94 -4.55 -2.50 -16.43
N ASP A 95 -4.83 -1.39 -15.72
CA ASP A 95 -4.18 -0.13 -15.99
C ASP A 95 -2.66 -0.29 -15.93
N GLU A 96 -1.95 0.17 -16.95
CA GLU A 96 -0.51 -0.06 -17.07
C GLU A 96 0.29 0.47 -15.88
N LEU A 97 0.00 1.70 -15.46
CA LEU A 97 0.72 2.30 -14.33
C LEU A 97 0.48 1.51 -13.05
N ILE A 98 -0.76 1.16 -12.79
CA ILE A 98 -1.13 0.41 -11.58
C ILE A 98 -0.52 -0.99 -11.61
N MET A 99 -0.55 -1.66 -12.76
CA MET A 99 0.04 -2.99 -12.88
C MET A 99 1.56 -2.94 -12.71
N ASP A 100 2.21 -1.92 -13.23
CA ASP A 100 3.65 -1.73 -13.04
C ASP A 100 3.98 -1.56 -11.56
N ILE A 101 3.25 -0.68 -10.87
CA ILE A 101 3.45 -0.46 -9.43
C ILE A 101 3.23 -1.76 -8.66
N SER A 102 2.13 -2.44 -8.93
CA SER A 102 1.80 -3.69 -8.24
C SER A 102 2.88 -4.73 -8.43
N ASN A 103 3.33 -4.93 -9.65
CA ASN A 103 4.34 -5.93 -9.94
C ASN A 103 5.67 -5.62 -9.23
N ARG A 104 6.06 -4.36 -9.20
CA ARG A 104 7.31 -3.95 -8.56
C ARG A 104 7.27 -4.12 -7.05
N VAL A 105 6.14 -3.80 -6.43
CA VAL A 105 5.97 -3.95 -4.99
C VAL A 105 5.86 -5.42 -4.61
N GLU A 106 5.01 -6.16 -5.30
CA GLU A 106 4.73 -7.56 -4.96
C GLU A 106 5.95 -8.45 -5.14
N ARG A 107 6.85 -8.09 -6.02
CA ARG A 107 8.08 -8.82 -6.24
C ARG A 107 8.92 -8.95 -4.96
N TYR A 108 8.88 -7.95 -4.10
CA TYR A 108 9.62 -7.97 -2.83
C TYR A 108 9.07 -8.98 -1.84
N PHE A 109 7.82 -9.34 -1.97
CA PHE A 109 7.17 -10.28 -1.07
C PHE A 109 7.14 -11.70 -1.64
N ILE A 110 6.88 -11.83 -2.93
CA ILE A 110 6.82 -13.14 -3.58
C ILE A 110 8.19 -13.80 -3.60
N LYS A 111 9.23 -13.02 -3.78
CA LYS A 111 10.60 -13.50 -3.91
C LYS A 111 11.09 -14.29 -2.71
N ASN A 112 10.49 -14.09 -1.56
CA ASN A 112 10.89 -14.72 -0.31
C ASN A 112 10.04 -15.93 0.06
N CYS A 113 9.15 -16.34 -0.80
CA CYS A 113 8.29 -17.50 -0.57
C CYS A 113 8.94 -18.80 -0.96
#